data_7a08944ebb1929ee01b696b5a92cd79a
#
_entry.id   7a08944ebb1929ee01b696b5a92cd79a
#
_cell.length_a   1.000
_cell.length_b   1.000
_cell.length_c   1.000
_cell.angle_alpha   90.00
_cell.angle_beta   90.00
_cell.angle_gamma   90.00
#
_symmetry.space_group_name_H-M   'P 1'
#
loop_
_entity.id
_entity.type
_entity.pdbx_description
1 polymer ?
#
loop_
_entity_poly.entity_id
_entity_poly.type
_entity_poly.pdbx_seq_one_letter_code
_entity_poly.pdbx_strand_id
1 'polypeptide(L)'
;MTIRQRRLTAAILSFSLLPASIAQDQDSTLASLTEPNGANCSFKSNPDEYTSREASIRDLVAERTARFLTPHSSNTPRTADPGSIRLKGFIDEAIFSRLLSAGVPSARLSSDEEFLRRIYLDLTGRIPTIEQYREFMADKSERKRSAVIDRLLYSREFTDKWTMWFGDLLQYGRTNSFRSQSVNARNQFFFWLRDRVSNNTSIRDVVFELITAKGNTEDPASSGAASWINRWSTPGGPIEDTYDTLFSRSATIFMGMSHYDCLICHDGRGHLEQLSSWGRRATRLEAYQMAAYFSRVRLTGRPQTAASF
;
A
#
# COMPACT_ATOMS: atom_id res chain seq x y z
N MET A 1 23.30 -71.24 33.28
CA MET A 1 22.79 -72.14 32.25
C MET A 1 22.88 -71.41 30.92
N THR A 2 23.81 -71.81 30.16
CA THR A 2 24.21 -71.78 28.72
C THR A 2 23.72 -70.59 27.86
N ILE A 3 24.69 -69.71 27.60
CA ILE A 3 24.71 -68.68 26.55
C ILE A 3 25.07 -69.35 25.22
N ARG A 4 24.25 -69.22 24.18
CA ARG A 4 24.61 -69.55 22.80
C ARG A 4 24.88 -68.22 22.06
N GLN A 5 26.16 -68.03 21.73
CA GLN A 5 26.63 -67.09 20.72
C GLN A 5 26.14 -67.53 19.34
N ARG A 6 25.52 -66.59 18.60
CA ARG A 6 25.38 -66.71 17.15
C ARG A 6 26.20 -65.59 16.50
N ARG A 7 27.16 -66.02 15.68
CA ARG A 7 28.02 -65.22 14.85
C ARG A 7 27.16 -64.55 13.75
N LEU A 8 27.28 -63.26 13.61
CA LEU A 8 26.80 -62.52 12.45
C LEU A 8 27.95 -62.37 11.47
N THR A 9 27.78 -62.93 10.31
CA THR A 9 28.63 -62.76 9.11
C THR A 9 28.35 -61.40 8.51
N ALA A 10 29.38 -60.58 8.37
CA ALA A 10 29.33 -59.29 7.66
C ALA A 10 29.28 -59.52 6.15
N ALA A 11 28.21 -59.08 5.51
CA ALA A 11 28.12 -58.95 4.07
C ALA A 11 28.60 -57.56 3.67
N ILE A 12 29.74 -57.47 3.01
CA ILE A 12 30.27 -56.25 2.40
C ILE A 12 29.49 -56.03 1.11
N LEU A 13 28.57 -55.03 1.12
CA LEU A 13 27.93 -54.53 -0.10
C LEU A 13 28.87 -53.48 -0.71
N SER A 14 29.45 -53.82 -1.85
CA SER A 14 30.21 -52.93 -2.72
C SER A 14 29.24 -51.92 -3.35
N PHE A 15 29.29 -50.68 -2.87
CA PHE A 15 28.62 -49.54 -3.52
C PHE A 15 29.50 -49.06 -4.67
N SER A 16 29.15 -49.40 -5.89
CA SER A 16 29.71 -48.84 -7.11
C SER A 16 29.36 -47.35 -7.22
N LEU A 17 30.39 -46.52 -7.23
CA LEU A 17 30.32 -45.10 -7.55
C LEU A 17 29.80 -44.93 -8.98
N LEU A 18 28.55 -44.50 -9.13
CA LEU A 18 28.03 -43.93 -10.37
C LEU A 18 28.53 -42.49 -10.48
N PRO A 19 28.95 -42.03 -11.66
CA PRO A 19 29.53 -40.71 -11.83
C PRO A 19 28.48 -39.60 -11.65
N ALA A 20 28.87 -38.57 -10.94
CA ALA A 20 28.08 -37.36 -10.59
C ALA A 20 27.82 -36.42 -11.79
N SER A 21 27.59 -36.95 -12.99
CA SER A 21 27.40 -36.14 -14.21
C SER A 21 25.94 -35.96 -14.64
N ILE A 22 24.95 -36.52 -13.90
CA ILE A 22 23.52 -36.39 -14.27
C ILE A 22 22.81 -35.27 -13.51
N ALA A 23 23.41 -34.74 -12.45
CA ALA A 23 22.78 -33.69 -11.63
C ALA A 23 22.96 -32.24 -12.14
N GLN A 24 23.84 -32.03 -13.15
CA GLN A 24 24.07 -30.70 -13.70
C GLN A 24 23.19 -30.33 -14.89
N ASP A 25 22.57 -31.30 -15.55
CA ASP A 25 21.78 -31.04 -16.78
C ASP A 25 20.30 -30.75 -16.51
N GLN A 26 19.79 -31.08 -15.30
CA GLN A 26 18.40 -30.74 -14.93
C GLN A 26 18.26 -29.30 -14.43
N ASP A 27 19.33 -28.72 -13.91
CA ASP A 27 19.27 -27.31 -13.39
C ASP A 27 19.33 -26.28 -14.55
N SER A 28 19.98 -26.63 -15.66
CA SER A 28 20.04 -25.79 -16.85
C SER A 28 18.72 -25.78 -17.64
N THR A 29 17.96 -26.87 -17.61
CA THR A 29 16.69 -27.00 -18.32
C THR A 29 15.55 -26.30 -17.53
N LEU A 30 15.57 -26.34 -16.21
CA LEU A 30 14.65 -25.59 -15.37
C LEU A 30 14.93 -24.08 -15.41
N ALA A 31 16.19 -23.67 -15.46
CA ALA A 31 16.57 -22.28 -15.61
C ALA A 31 16.13 -21.69 -16.97
N SER A 32 16.13 -22.51 -18.04
CA SER A 32 15.70 -22.04 -19.36
C SER A 32 14.16 -21.93 -19.52
N LEU A 33 13.40 -22.65 -18.69
CA LEU A 33 11.93 -22.59 -18.68
C LEU A 33 11.37 -21.47 -17.78
N THR A 34 12.20 -20.84 -16.95
CA THR A 34 11.79 -19.83 -15.97
C THR A 34 12.15 -18.40 -16.34
N GLU A 35 12.76 -18.15 -17.48
CA GLU A 35 12.93 -16.77 -17.97
C GLU A 35 11.81 -16.40 -18.96
N PRO A 36 10.68 -15.86 -18.50
CA PRO A 36 9.82 -15.14 -19.40
C PRO A 36 10.61 -13.95 -19.90
N ASN A 37 10.54 -13.71 -21.20
CA ASN A 37 11.17 -12.62 -21.92
C ASN A 37 11.01 -11.29 -21.13
N GLY A 38 11.95 -10.99 -20.25
CA GLY A 38 11.97 -9.75 -19.46
C GLY A 38 12.27 -8.50 -20.30
N ALA A 39 12.18 -8.61 -21.63
CA ALA A 39 12.43 -7.56 -22.59
C ALA A 39 11.50 -6.35 -22.46
N ASN A 40 10.36 -6.49 -21.78
CA ASN A 40 9.37 -5.43 -21.63
C ASN A 40 9.36 -4.76 -20.24
N CYS A 41 10.28 -5.09 -19.33
CA CYS A 41 10.41 -4.40 -18.06
C CYS A 41 11.37 -3.21 -18.25
N SER A 42 10.82 -1.99 -18.24
CA SER A 42 11.60 -0.75 -18.41
C SER A 42 12.67 -0.58 -17.32
N PHE A 43 12.45 -1.09 -16.12
CA PHE A 43 13.45 -1.11 -15.06
C PHE A 43 14.60 -2.07 -15.35
N LYS A 44 14.32 -3.28 -15.90
CA LYS A 44 15.35 -4.26 -16.23
C LYS A 44 16.21 -3.81 -17.41
N SER A 45 15.61 -3.09 -18.38
CA SER A 45 16.33 -2.63 -19.57
C SER A 45 17.26 -1.44 -19.28
N ASN A 46 16.93 -0.61 -18.29
CA ASN A 46 17.78 0.55 -17.94
C ASN A 46 17.60 0.97 -16.46
N PRO A 47 18.12 0.19 -15.49
CA PRO A 47 17.95 0.47 -14.08
C PRO A 47 18.61 1.79 -13.65
N ASP A 48 19.75 2.16 -14.28
CA ASP A 48 20.48 3.38 -13.93
C ASP A 48 19.71 4.64 -14.38
N GLU A 49 19.05 4.60 -15.53
CA GLU A 49 18.20 5.70 -15.98
C GLU A 49 16.99 5.87 -15.05
N TYR A 50 16.37 4.76 -14.63
CA TYR A 50 15.24 4.81 -13.71
C TYR A 50 15.63 5.40 -12.36
N THR A 51 16.72 4.94 -11.76
CA THR A 51 17.21 5.43 -10.46
C THR A 51 17.73 6.86 -10.53
N SER A 52 18.38 7.25 -11.62
CA SER A 52 18.83 8.65 -11.82
C SER A 52 17.67 9.61 -12.05
N ARG A 53 16.62 9.18 -12.73
CA ARG A 53 15.38 9.95 -12.90
C ARG A 53 14.67 10.19 -11.56
N GLU A 54 14.58 9.18 -10.72
CA GLU A 54 14.01 9.30 -9.37
C GLU A 54 14.85 10.24 -8.48
N ALA A 55 16.18 10.16 -8.56
CA ALA A 55 17.07 11.08 -7.86
C ALA A 55 16.86 12.52 -8.35
N SER A 56 16.80 12.74 -9.67
CA SER A 56 16.57 14.06 -10.27
C SER A 56 15.21 14.65 -9.88
N ILE A 57 14.16 13.84 -9.78
CA ILE A 57 12.84 14.28 -9.31
C ILE A 57 12.90 14.69 -7.84
N ARG A 58 13.59 13.93 -6.99
CA ARG A 58 13.78 14.26 -5.57
C ARG A 58 14.53 15.56 -5.39
N ASP A 59 15.61 15.77 -6.15
CA ASP A 59 16.42 17.00 -6.12
C ASP A 59 15.61 18.20 -6.59
N LEU A 60 14.82 18.06 -7.65
CA LEU A 60 13.94 19.11 -8.14
C LEU A 60 12.86 19.49 -7.11
N VAL A 61 12.27 18.48 -6.45
CA VAL A 61 11.29 18.70 -5.38
C VAL A 61 11.95 19.38 -4.19
N ALA A 62 13.13 18.93 -3.78
CA ALA A 62 13.90 19.55 -2.69
C ALA A 62 14.26 21.00 -2.99
N GLU A 63 14.74 21.30 -4.20
CA GLU A 63 15.06 22.65 -4.65
C GLU A 63 13.81 23.56 -4.67
N ARG A 64 12.71 23.08 -5.22
CA ARG A 64 11.43 23.83 -5.22
C ARG A 64 10.96 24.08 -3.80
N THR A 65 11.01 23.07 -2.95
CA THR A 65 10.62 23.21 -1.53
C THR A 65 11.52 24.22 -0.81
N ALA A 66 12.83 24.18 -1.04
CA ALA A 66 13.78 25.14 -0.48
C ALA A 66 13.46 26.57 -0.89
N ARG A 67 13.06 26.81 -2.16
CA ARG A 67 12.64 28.15 -2.64
C ARG A 67 11.38 28.67 -1.91
N PHE A 68 10.44 27.81 -1.58
CA PHE A 68 9.27 28.20 -0.78
C PHE A 68 9.60 28.39 0.70
N LEU A 69 10.63 27.69 1.18
CA LEU A 69 11.11 27.79 2.56
C LEU A 69 12.09 28.96 2.76
N THR A 70 12.57 29.61 1.67
CA THR A 70 13.38 30.81 1.80
C THR A 70 12.54 31.88 2.52
N PRO A 71 13.01 32.42 3.66
CA PRO A 71 12.21 33.31 4.47
C PRO A 71 11.93 34.61 3.69
N HIS A 72 10.67 34.85 3.35
CA HIS A 72 10.26 36.23 3.13
C HIS A 72 10.54 36.93 4.45
N SER A 73 11.40 37.96 4.41
CA SER A 73 11.91 38.65 5.58
C SER A 73 10.76 39.31 6.35
N SER A 74 10.11 38.57 7.19
CA SER A 74 9.34 39.12 8.29
C SER A 74 10.24 39.13 9.52
N ASN A 75 10.45 40.30 10.11
CA ASN A 75 11.29 40.55 11.29
C ASN A 75 10.81 39.83 12.57
N THR A 76 9.94 38.87 12.49
CA THR A 76 9.45 38.11 13.64
C THR A 76 10.27 36.81 13.77
N PRO A 77 10.87 36.52 14.94
CA PRO A 77 11.56 35.26 15.17
C PRO A 77 10.61 34.09 14.87
N ARG A 78 10.97 33.26 13.89
CA ARG A 78 10.19 32.06 13.53
C ARG A 78 10.49 30.86 14.42
N THR A 79 11.39 31.04 15.38
CA THR A 79 11.81 30.00 16.30
C THR A 79 11.19 30.21 17.67
N ALA A 80 10.77 29.12 18.29
CA ALA A 80 10.38 29.11 19.69
C ALA A 80 11.49 28.45 20.52
N ASP A 81 11.61 28.85 21.78
CA ASP A 81 12.37 28.07 22.74
C ASP A 81 11.75 26.67 22.85
N PRO A 82 12.52 25.60 22.61
CA PRO A 82 12.00 24.22 22.68
C PRO A 82 11.32 23.90 24.02
N GLY A 83 11.74 24.54 25.12
CA GLY A 83 11.14 24.39 26.44
C GLY A 83 9.76 25.05 26.57
N SER A 84 9.37 25.95 25.65
CA SER A 84 8.10 26.65 25.69
C SER A 84 6.95 25.87 25.03
N ILE A 85 7.24 24.76 24.33
CA ILE A 85 6.24 23.96 23.62
C ILE A 85 5.77 22.83 24.51
N ARG A 86 4.47 22.84 24.83
CA ARG A 86 3.85 21.75 25.59
C ARG A 86 3.73 20.50 24.72
N LEU A 87 4.49 19.48 25.01
CA LEU A 87 4.43 18.17 24.36
C LEU A 87 3.14 17.45 24.76
N LYS A 88 2.50 16.77 23.81
CA LYS A 88 1.20 16.08 24.00
C LYS A 88 1.27 14.57 23.94
N GLY A 89 2.38 14.00 23.53
CA GLY A 89 2.50 12.56 23.43
C GLY A 89 3.87 12.10 22.92
N PHE A 90 4.03 10.79 22.81
CA PHE A 90 5.30 10.15 22.46
C PHE A 90 5.87 10.60 21.10
N ILE A 91 5.02 11.00 20.16
CA ILE A 91 5.43 11.52 18.85
C ILE A 91 6.14 12.87 19.04
N ASP A 92 5.53 13.77 19.82
CA ASP A 92 6.13 15.07 20.12
C ASP A 92 7.46 14.88 20.86
N GLU A 93 7.49 14.00 21.87
CA GLU A 93 8.70 13.68 22.63
C GLU A 93 9.83 13.19 21.72
N ALA A 94 9.54 12.26 20.80
CA ALA A 94 10.53 11.72 19.87
C ALA A 94 11.04 12.81 18.91
N ILE A 95 10.17 13.63 18.35
CA ILE A 95 10.54 14.69 17.41
C ILE A 95 11.34 15.78 18.09
N PHE A 96 10.85 16.31 19.21
CA PHE A 96 11.51 17.43 19.91
C PHE A 96 12.82 17.02 20.56
N SER A 97 12.93 15.81 21.12
CA SER A 97 14.21 15.28 21.61
C SER A 97 15.25 15.20 20.50
N ARG A 98 14.86 14.79 19.30
CA ARG A 98 15.76 14.72 18.15
C ARG A 98 16.16 16.11 17.64
N LEU A 99 15.23 17.06 17.60
CA LEU A 99 15.54 18.45 17.25
C LEU A 99 16.54 19.05 18.24
N LEU A 100 16.31 18.85 19.55
CA LEU A 100 17.23 19.32 20.60
C LEU A 100 18.63 18.70 20.46
N SER A 101 18.73 17.38 20.29
CA SER A 101 20.01 16.70 20.14
C SER A 101 20.78 17.13 18.88
N ALA A 102 20.06 17.53 17.83
CA ALA A 102 20.64 18.04 16.59
C ALA A 102 20.93 19.54 16.61
N GLY A 103 20.60 20.25 17.70
CA GLY A 103 20.78 21.71 17.79
C GLY A 103 19.86 22.50 16.84
N VAL A 104 18.74 21.90 16.39
CA VAL A 104 17.80 22.50 15.46
C VAL A 104 16.67 23.17 16.25
N PRO A 105 16.50 24.51 16.16
CA PRO A 105 15.42 25.19 16.86
C PRO A 105 14.06 24.80 16.26
N SER A 106 13.03 24.70 17.11
CA SER A 106 11.68 24.44 16.61
C SER A 106 11.05 25.72 16.05
N ALA A 107 10.08 25.55 15.15
CA ALA A 107 9.23 26.66 14.71
C ALA A 107 8.28 27.08 15.85
N ARG A 108 7.83 28.34 15.82
CA ARG A 108 6.79 28.81 16.73
C ARG A 108 5.45 28.07 16.45
N LEU A 109 4.56 28.06 17.43
CA LEU A 109 3.20 27.60 17.22
C LEU A 109 2.50 28.44 16.14
N SER A 110 1.67 27.78 15.34
CA SER A 110 0.87 28.46 14.32
C SER A 110 -0.07 29.50 14.94
N SER A 111 -0.28 30.61 14.23
CA SER A 111 -1.33 31.57 14.62
C SER A 111 -2.72 30.91 14.51
N ASP A 112 -3.74 31.57 15.02
CA ASP A 112 -5.11 31.05 14.93
C ASP A 112 -5.63 30.99 13.50
N GLU A 113 -5.21 31.94 12.65
CA GLU A 113 -5.55 31.96 11.22
C GLU A 113 -4.87 30.80 10.49
N GLU A 114 -3.56 30.61 10.73
CA GLU A 114 -2.80 29.51 10.15
C GLU A 114 -3.37 28.16 10.58
N PHE A 115 -3.68 28.03 11.88
CA PHE A 115 -4.25 26.80 12.44
C PHE A 115 -5.62 26.51 11.81
N LEU A 116 -6.52 27.49 11.78
CA LEU A 116 -7.86 27.30 11.24
C LEU A 116 -7.83 26.87 9.78
N ARG A 117 -7.02 27.55 8.96
CA ARG A 117 -6.87 27.20 7.55
C ARG A 117 -6.34 25.78 7.38
N ARG A 118 -5.30 25.39 8.12
CA ARG A 118 -4.69 24.07 8.03
C ARG A 118 -5.66 22.98 8.44
N ILE A 119 -6.31 23.10 9.59
CA ILE A 119 -7.19 22.07 10.10
C ILE A 119 -8.40 21.82 9.18
N TYR A 120 -8.94 22.88 8.56
CA TYR A 120 -10.00 22.73 7.56
C TYR A 120 -9.49 21.97 6.32
N LEU A 121 -8.33 22.34 5.77
CA LEU A 121 -7.74 21.65 4.64
C LEU A 121 -7.42 20.19 4.97
N ASP A 122 -6.85 19.95 6.14
CA ASP A 122 -6.41 18.60 6.55
C ASP A 122 -7.59 17.68 6.82
N LEU A 123 -8.67 18.17 7.42
CA LEU A 123 -9.82 17.35 7.76
C LEU A 123 -10.87 17.29 6.65
N THR A 124 -11.12 18.40 5.96
CA THR A 124 -12.24 18.50 5.01
C THR A 124 -11.84 18.71 3.56
N GLY A 125 -10.56 19.01 3.29
CA GLY A 125 -10.10 19.38 1.96
C GLY A 125 -10.56 20.74 1.45
N ARG A 126 -11.18 21.55 2.31
CA ARG A 126 -11.73 22.86 1.98
C ARG A 126 -11.15 23.93 2.90
N ILE A 127 -11.17 25.18 2.47
CA ILE A 127 -10.89 26.32 3.35
C ILE A 127 -12.14 26.68 4.14
N PRO A 128 -12.02 27.28 5.34
CA PRO A 128 -13.17 27.78 6.08
C PRO A 128 -13.89 28.89 5.31
N THR A 129 -15.20 29.01 5.48
CA THR A 129 -15.96 30.18 5.01
C THR A 129 -15.60 31.43 5.82
N ILE A 130 -15.99 32.61 5.33
CA ILE A 130 -15.76 33.86 6.03
C ILE A 130 -16.51 33.87 7.38
N GLU A 131 -17.70 33.29 7.44
CA GLU A 131 -18.50 33.16 8.64
C GLU A 131 -17.81 32.27 9.67
N GLN A 132 -17.33 31.08 9.26
CA GLN A 132 -16.59 30.15 10.11
C GLN A 132 -15.28 30.75 10.63
N TYR A 133 -14.61 31.53 9.78
CA TYR A 133 -13.40 32.25 10.18
C TYR A 133 -13.73 33.31 11.26
N ARG A 134 -14.75 34.15 11.04
CA ARG A 134 -15.16 35.20 11.99
C ARG A 134 -15.61 34.61 13.32
N GLU A 135 -16.41 33.56 13.30
CA GLU A 135 -16.85 32.82 14.49
C GLU A 135 -15.65 32.34 15.30
N PHE A 136 -14.71 31.66 14.67
CA PHE A 136 -13.51 31.13 15.33
C PHE A 136 -12.61 32.22 15.88
N MET A 137 -12.43 33.33 15.17
CA MET A 137 -11.60 34.46 15.63
C MET A 137 -12.25 35.22 16.79
N ALA A 138 -13.56 35.27 16.83
CA ALA A 138 -14.32 35.91 17.94
C ALA A 138 -14.32 35.05 19.21
N ASP A 139 -14.18 33.74 19.11
CA ASP A 139 -14.13 32.83 20.24
C ASP A 139 -12.86 33.05 21.07
N LYS A 140 -13.03 33.34 22.36
CA LYS A 140 -11.94 33.55 23.34
C LYS A 140 -11.65 32.32 24.19
N SER A 141 -12.34 31.20 23.95
CA SER A 141 -12.13 29.97 24.68
C SER A 141 -10.74 29.40 24.44
N GLU A 142 -10.08 28.94 25.49
CA GLU A 142 -8.82 28.17 25.38
C GLU A 142 -9.00 26.86 24.63
N ARG A 143 -10.22 26.34 24.55
CA ARG A 143 -10.57 25.08 23.87
C ARG A 143 -11.02 25.25 22.43
N LYS A 144 -11.04 26.47 21.88
CA LYS A 144 -11.56 26.72 20.52
C LYS A 144 -10.91 25.89 19.44
N ARG A 145 -9.58 25.61 19.56
CA ARG A 145 -8.85 24.77 18.60
C ARG A 145 -9.29 23.31 18.68
N SER A 146 -9.43 22.72 19.87
CA SER A 146 -9.96 21.36 20.01
C SER A 146 -11.42 21.25 19.60
N ALA A 147 -12.24 22.24 19.95
CA ALA A 147 -13.66 22.27 19.60
C ALA A 147 -13.89 22.28 18.08
N VAL A 148 -13.09 23.04 17.33
CA VAL A 148 -13.22 23.04 15.86
C VAL A 148 -12.75 21.71 15.25
N ILE A 149 -11.70 21.07 15.80
CA ILE A 149 -11.28 19.73 15.38
C ILE A 149 -12.41 18.74 15.57
N ASP A 150 -12.98 18.67 16.77
CA ASP A 150 -14.06 17.75 17.12
C ASP A 150 -15.28 17.94 16.21
N ARG A 151 -15.65 19.19 15.91
CA ARG A 151 -16.75 19.52 14.99
C ARG A 151 -16.47 19.04 13.56
N LEU A 152 -15.23 19.21 13.07
CA LEU A 152 -14.87 18.84 11.71
C LEU A 152 -14.76 17.32 11.49
N LEU A 153 -14.30 16.57 12.50
CA LEU A 153 -14.15 15.12 12.44
C LEU A 153 -15.48 14.38 12.18
N TYR A 154 -16.62 14.97 12.51
CA TYR A 154 -17.94 14.38 12.29
C TYR A 154 -18.73 15.08 11.18
N SER A 155 -18.08 15.94 10.42
CA SER A 155 -18.73 16.65 9.33
C SER A 155 -18.90 15.76 8.08
N ARG A 156 -19.89 16.15 7.25
CA ARG A 156 -20.08 15.53 5.94
C ARG A 156 -18.84 15.70 5.05
N GLU A 157 -18.24 16.87 5.12
CA GLU A 157 -17.04 17.22 4.34
C GLU A 157 -15.85 16.35 4.71
N PHE A 158 -15.67 16.02 5.99
CA PHE A 158 -14.69 15.05 6.45
C PHE A 158 -14.95 13.68 5.81
N THR A 159 -16.18 13.19 5.94
CA THR A 159 -16.55 11.89 5.36
C THR A 159 -16.32 11.85 3.85
N ASP A 160 -16.72 12.88 3.12
CA ASP A 160 -16.55 12.96 1.67
C ASP A 160 -15.06 12.94 1.28
N LYS A 161 -14.23 13.77 1.94
CA LYS A 161 -12.78 13.81 1.68
C LYS A 161 -12.11 12.46 1.93
N TRP A 162 -12.35 11.88 3.09
CA TRP A 162 -11.67 10.64 3.48
C TRP A 162 -12.19 9.43 2.72
N THR A 163 -13.46 9.44 2.31
CA THR A 163 -13.97 8.42 1.37
C THR A 163 -13.21 8.45 0.04
N MET A 164 -12.97 9.65 -0.51
CA MET A 164 -12.18 9.79 -1.73
C MET A 164 -10.74 9.33 -1.53
N TRP A 165 -10.10 9.76 -0.43
CA TRP A 165 -8.73 9.38 -0.13
C TRP A 165 -8.55 7.86 0.04
N PHE A 166 -9.43 7.20 0.78
CA PHE A 166 -9.42 5.75 0.91
C PHE A 166 -9.77 5.06 -0.41
N GLY A 167 -10.65 5.63 -1.22
CA GLY A 167 -10.95 5.14 -2.56
C GLY A 167 -9.70 5.12 -3.47
N ASP A 168 -8.90 6.17 -3.42
CA ASP A 168 -7.63 6.26 -4.15
C ASP A 168 -6.61 5.26 -3.60
N LEU A 169 -6.46 5.14 -2.27
CA LEU A 169 -5.59 4.16 -1.63
C LEU A 169 -5.96 2.72 -2.04
N LEU A 170 -7.25 2.41 -2.04
CA LEU A 170 -7.77 1.12 -2.48
C LEU A 170 -7.74 0.94 -4.01
N GLN A 171 -7.23 1.95 -4.73
CA GLN A 171 -7.11 2.00 -6.19
C GLN A 171 -8.45 1.81 -6.90
N TYR A 172 -9.56 2.18 -6.26
CA TYR A 172 -10.89 1.86 -6.78
C TYR A 172 -11.32 2.76 -7.96
N GLY A 173 -10.84 3.99 -8.01
CA GLY A 173 -11.17 4.96 -9.06
C GLY A 173 -10.49 4.75 -10.42
N ARG A 174 -9.44 3.92 -10.49
CA ARG A 174 -8.71 3.70 -11.75
C ARG A 174 -9.47 2.75 -12.67
N THR A 175 -9.89 3.26 -13.80
CA THR A 175 -10.35 2.43 -14.93
C THR A 175 -9.12 1.85 -15.61
N ASN A 176 -8.86 0.57 -15.45
CA ASN A 176 -8.00 -0.14 -16.37
C ASN A 176 -8.81 -0.42 -17.64
N SER A 177 -8.22 -0.12 -18.80
CA SER A 177 -8.82 -0.35 -20.13
C SER A 177 -9.24 -1.81 -20.38
N PHE A 178 -8.79 -2.74 -19.56
CA PHE A 178 -9.12 -4.17 -19.66
C PHE A 178 -10.24 -4.64 -18.70
N ARG A 179 -10.73 -3.78 -17.81
CA ARG A 179 -11.66 -4.16 -16.73
C ARG A 179 -12.69 -3.07 -16.54
N SER A 180 -13.74 -3.09 -17.32
CA SER A 180 -14.88 -2.20 -17.09
C SER A 180 -15.73 -2.75 -15.95
N GLN A 181 -15.59 -2.17 -14.76
CA GLN A 181 -16.66 -2.33 -13.79
C GLN A 181 -17.89 -1.55 -14.25
N SER A 182 -19.07 -2.10 -14.01
CA SER A 182 -20.29 -1.32 -14.22
C SER A 182 -20.28 -0.08 -13.32
N VAL A 183 -20.94 0.98 -13.78
CA VAL A 183 -21.13 2.20 -13.00
C VAL A 183 -21.83 1.89 -11.68
N ASN A 184 -22.75 0.92 -11.69
CA ASN A 184 -23.47 0.49 -10.51
C ASN A 184 -22.50 -0.13 -9.46
N ALA A 185 -21.68 -1.10 -9.86
CA ALA A 185 -20.70 -1.74 -8.97
C ALA A 185 -19.76 -0.70 -8.34
N ARG A 186 -19.29 0.28 -9.13
CA ARG A 186 -18.47 1.39 -8.63
C ARG A 186 -19.22 2.23 -7.58
N ASN A 187 -20.47 2.57 -7.86
CA ASN A 187 -21.26 3.37 -6.93
C ASN A 187 -21.55 2.60 -5.63
N GLN A 188 -21.83 1.30 -5.70
CA GLN A 188 -22.02 0.46 -4.52
C GLN A 188 -20.77 0.40 -3.63
N PHE A 189 -19.61 0.28 -4.23
CA PHE A 189 -18.36 0.37 -3.46
C PHE A 189 -18.17 1.73 -2.79
N PHE A 190 -18.44 2.82 -3.51
CA PHE A 190 -18.34 4.17 -2.94
C PHE A 190 -19.27 4.34 -1.73
N PHE A 191 -20.53 3.91 -1.84
CA PHE A 191 -21.48 4.03 -0.73
C PHE A 191 -21.11 3.13 0.45
N TRP A 192 -20.62 1.93 0.19
CA TRP A 192 -20.10 1.04 1.22
C TRP A 192 -18.90 1.69 1.94
N LEU A 193 -17.91 2.18 1.21
CA LEU A 193 -16.73 2.80 1.79
C LEU A 193 -17.09 4.07 2.59
N ARG A 194 -17.98 4.88 2.05
CA ARG A 194 -18.48 6.08 2.73
C ARG A 194 -19.15 5.76 4.06
N ASP A 195 -19.92 4.69 4.11
CA ASP A 195 -20.53 4.21 5.34
C ASP A 195 -19.46 3.78 6.36
N ARG A 196 -18.44 3.05 5.95
CA ARG A 196 -17.34 2.65 6.83
C ARG A 196 -16.56 3.85 7.38
N VAL A 197 -16.30 4.86 6.55
CA VAL A 197 -15.64 6.10 6.97
C VAL A 197 -16.53 6.89 7.94
N SER A 198 -17.81 7.05 7.65
CA SER A 198 -18.74 7.81 8.49
C SER A 198 -18.95 7.18 9.87
N ASN A 199 -18.90 5.83 9.94
CA ASN A 199 -19.03 5.06 11.18
C ASN A 199 -17.69 4.85 11.90
N ASN A 200 -16.60 5.45 11.41
CA ASN A 200 -15.24 5.26 11.95
C ASN A 200 -14.88 3.77 12.14
N THR A 201 -15.25 2.93 11.16
CA THR A 201 -14.96 1.50 11.19
C THR A 201 -13.45 1.27 11.18
N SER A 202 -12.96 0.34 11.99
CA SER A 202 -11.52 0.08 12.08
C SER A 202 -10.96 -0.38 10.72
N ILE A 203 -9.74 0.06 10.37
CA ILE A 203 -9.08 -0.35 9.12
C ILE A 203 -8.95 -1.87 9.03
N ARG A 204 -8.71 -2.54 10.16
CA ARG A 204 -8.67 -4.02 10.23
C ARG A 204 -9.98 -4.63 9.72
N ASP A 205 -11.11 -4.10 10.18
CA ASP A 205 -12.43 -4.64 9.83
C ASP A 205 -12.78 -4.30 8.38
N VAL A 206 -12.42 -3.10 7.91
CA VAL A 206 -12.53 -2.71 6.48
C VAL A 206 -11.75 -3.67 5.58
N VAL A 207 -10.49 -3.97 5.92
CA VAL A 207 -9.65 -4.89 5.14
C VAL A 207 -10.23 -6.30 5.19
N PHE A 208 -10.67 -6.77 6.37
CA PHE A 208 -11.28 -8.08 6.51
C PHE A 208 -12.56 -8.21 5.66
N GLU A 209 -13.44 -7.22 5.69
CA GLU A 209 -14.63 -7.19 4.84
C GLU A 209 -14.28 -7.23 3.35
N LEU A 210 -13.23 -6.50 2.92
CA LEU A 210 -12.81 -6.48 1.52
C LEU A 210 -12.30 -7.83 1.03
N ILE A 211 -11.40 -8.48 1.78
CA ILE A 211 -10.76 -9.73 1.35
C ILE A 211 -11.65 -10.96 1.52
N THR A 212 -12.70 -10.88 2.33
CA THR A 212 -13.66 -11.96 2.57
C THR A 212 -15.03 -11.70 1.95
N ALA A 213 -15.17 -10.64 1.17
CA ALA A 213 -16.44 -10.19 0.64
C ALA A 213 -17.17 -11.26 -0.16
N LYS A 214 -18.49 -11.30 0.05
CA LYS A 214 -19.42 -12.14 -0.72
C LYS A 214 -20.58 -11.26 -1.18
N GLY A 215 -21.13 -11.53 -2.36
CA GLY A 215 -22.30 -10.82 -2.84
C GLY A 215 -22.30 -10.60 -4.34
N ASN A 216 -23.35 -9.95 -4.81
CA ASN A 216 -23.53 -9.57 -6.20
C ASN A 216 -23.16 -8.09 -6.36
N THR A 217 -22.19 -7.80 -7.22
CA THR A 217 -21.71 -6.43 -7.44
C THR A 217 -22.74 -5.50 -8.07
N GLU A 218 -23.80 -6.06 -8.67
CA GLU A 218 -24.88 -5.29 -9.28
C GLU A 218 -26.08 -5.07 -8.33
N ASP A 219 -26.09 -5.74 -7.16
CA ASP A 219 -27.16 -5.60 -6.19
C ASP A 219 -26.75 -4.62 -5.07
N PRO A 220 -27.50 -3.51 -4.91
CA PRO A 220 -27.23 -2.53 -3.85
C PRO A 220 -27.24 -3.11 -2.44
N ALA A 221 -28.02 -4.17 -2.20
CA ALA A 221 -28.17 -4.78 -0.89
C ALA A 221 -27.06 -5.76 -0.53
N SER A 222 -26.27 -6.22 -1.50
CA SER A 222 -25.41 -7.39 -1.28
C SER A 222 -23.93 -7.13 -1.23
N SER A 223 -23.44 -5.94 -1.29
CA SER A 223 -22.11 -5.55 -0.86
C SER A 223 -21.24 -4.80 -1.85
N GLY A 224 -21.05 -3.55 -1.57
CA GLY A 224 -20.01 -2.76 -2.21
C GLY A 224 -18.62 -3.38 -2.08
N ALA A 225 -18.30 -4.04 -0.96
CA ALA A 225 -17.02 -4.71 -0.73
C ALA A 225 -16.69 -5.79 -1.78
N ALA A 226 -17.67 -6.57 -2.25
CA ALA A 226 -17.47 -7.58 -3.28
C ALA A 226 -16.99 -6.98 -4.62
N SER A 227 -17.33 -5.73 -4.88
CA SER A 227 -16.87 -5.00 -6.05
C SER A 227 -15.36 -4.82 -6.08
N TRP A 228 -14.70 -4.77 -4.91
CA TRP A 228 -13.24 -4.69 -4.83
C TRP A 228 -12.58 -5.98 -5.31
N ILE A 229 -13.08 -7.16 -4.90
CA ILE A 229 -12.58 -8.45 -5.40
C ILE A 229 -12.82 -8.57 -6.90
N ASN A 230 -14.04 -8.28 -7.35
CA ASN A 230 -14.41 -8.39 -8.77
C ASN A 230 -13.56 -7.48 -9.67
N ARG A 231 -13.16 -6.31 -9.18
CA ARG A 231 -12.28 -5.39 -9.91
C ARG A 231 -10.96 -6.04 -10.34
N TRP A 232 -10.40 -6.92 -9.54
CA TRP A 232 -9.11 -7.56 -9.78
C TRP A 232 -9.23 -8.89 -10.53
N SER A 233 -10.45 -9.26 -10.94
CA SER A 233 -10.65 -10.42 -11.81
C SER A 233 -9.96 -10.24 -13.16
N THR A 234 -9.49 -11.34 -13.74
CA THR A 234 -8.87 -11.34 -15.06
C THR A 234 -9.84 -11.98 -16.06
N PRO A 235 -10.63 -11.18 -16.81
CA PRO A 235 -11.58 -11.71 -17.77
C PRO A 235 -10.89 -12.50 -18.89
N GLY A 236 -11.39 -13.69 -19.21
CA GLY A 236 -10.86 -14.54 -20.28
C GLY A 236 -9.54 -15.23 -19.99
N GLY A 237 -8.92 -14.97 -18.84
CA GLY A 237 -7.73 -15.67 -18.34
C GLY A 237 -8.07 -16.82 -17.40
N PRO A 238 -7.09 -17.66 -17.05
CA PRO A 238 -7.25 -18.64 -16.00
C PRO A 238 -7.56 -17.97 -14.66
N ILE A 239 -8.26 -18.68 -13.77
CA ILE A 239 -8.67 -18.12 -12.48
C ILE A 239 -7.46 -17.78 -11.58
N GLU A 240 -6.34 -18.45 -11.80
CA GLU A 240 -5.07 -18.25 -11.12
C GLU A 240 -4.55 -16.82 -11.32
N ASP A 241 -4.71 -16.23 -12.50
CA ASP A 241 -4.34 -14.84 -12.77
C ASP A 241 -5.13 -13.86 -11.89
N THR A 242 -6.36 -14.23 -11.53
CA THR A 242 -7.15 -13.46 -10.56
C THR A 242 -6.59 -13.60 -9.16
N TYR A 243 -6.16 -14.80 -8.74
CA TYR A 243 -5.54 -15.00 -7.43
C TYR A 243 -4.23 -14.23 -7.30
N ASP A 244 -3.38 -14.29 -8.31
CA ASP A 244 -2.13 -13.55 -8.38
C ASP A 244 -2.35 -12.04 -8.26
N THR A 245 -3.32 -11.53 -9.02
CA THR A 245 -3.66 -10.11 -8.98
C THR A 245 -4.23 -9.70 -7.61
N LEU A 246 -5.15 -10.47 -7.04
CA LEU A 246 -5.71 -10.21 -5.71
C LEU A 246 -4.65 -10.18 -4.62
N PHE A 247 -3.71 -11.14 -4.67
CA PHE A 247 -2.60 -11.15 -3.73
C PHE A 247 -1.69 -9.94 -3.91
N SER A 248 -1.21 -9.69 -5.13
CA SER A 248 -0.32 -8.57 -5.42
C SER A 248 -0.93 -7.23 -4.98
N ARG A 249 -2.20 -7.00 -5.27
CA ARG A 249 -2.91 -5.78 -4.84
C ARG A 249 -3.12 -5.72 -3.34
N SER A 250 -3.45 -6.83 -2.70
CA SER A 250 -3.56 -6.89 -1.24
C SER A 250 -2.22 -6.60 -0.57
N ALA A 251 -1.14 -7.18 -1.08
CA ALA A 251 0.22 -6.94 -0.57
C ALA A 251 0.64 -5.47 -0.74
N THR A 252 0.39 -4.89 -1.90
CA THR A 252 0.71 -3.49 -2.18
C THR A 252 -0.09 -2.52 -1.31
N ILE A 253 -1.41 -2.70 -1.23
CA ILE A 253 -2.32 -1.75 -0.59
C ILE A 253 -2.29 -1.87 0.93
N PHE A 254 -2.32 -3.11 1.45
CA PHE A 254 -2.49 -3.35 2.89
C PHE A 254 -1.19 -3.60 3.64
N MET A 255 -0.13 -4.03 2.94
CA MET A 255 1.15 -4.36 3.56
C MET A 255 2.31 -3.47 3.06
N GLY A 256 2.09 -2.59 2.09
CA GLY A 256 3.14 -1.75 1.49
C GLY A 256 4.18 -2.52 0.68
N MET A 257 3.84 -3.73 0.23
CA MET A 257 4.77 -4.65 -0.44
C MET A 257 4.56 -4.66 -1.95
N SER A 258 4.86 -3.53 -2.60
CA SER A 258 4.62 -3.33 -4.05
C SER A 258 5.48 -4.23 -4.96
N HIS A 259 6.56 -4.80 -4.46
CA HIS A 259 7.45 -5.66 -5.24
C HIS A 259 6.80 -6.97 -5.72
N TYR A 260 5.70 -7.40 -5.10
CA TYR A 260 4.95 -8.55 -5.59
C TYR A 260 4.32 -8.33 -6.96
N ASP A 261 4.10 -7.06 -7.37
CA ASP A 261 3.69 -6.76 -8.76
C ASP A 261 4.72 -7.20 -9.80
N CYS A 262 5.99 -7.27 -9.43
CA CYS A 262 7.06 -7.81 -10.29
C CYS A 262 7.16 -9.35 -10.18
N LEU A 263 7.05 -9.87 -8.95
CA LEU A 263 7.26 -11.29 -8.67
C LEU A 263 6.18 -12.21 -9.23
N ILE A 264 4.99 -11.72 -9.54
CA ILE A 264 3.98 -12.52 -10.24
C ILE A 264 4.39 -12.87 -11.68
N CYS A 265 5.39 -12.21 -12.25
CA CYS A 265 5.88 -12.45 -13.59
C CYS A 265 7.25 -13.13 -13.63
N HIS A 266 8.17 -12.79 -12.70
CA HIS A 266 9.54 -13.30 -12.69
C HIS A 266 10.18 -13.20 -11.31
N ASP A 267 11.31 -13.88 -11.10
CA ASP A 267 12.09 -13.78 -9.87
C ASP A 267 12.72 -12.39 -9.70
N GLY A 268 13.02 -12.05 -8.45
CA GLY A 268 13.60 -10.74 -8.13
C GLY A 268 15.07 -10.58 -8.48
N ARG A 269 15.79 -11.69 -8.74
CA ARG A 269 17.20 -11.66 -9.10
C ARG A 269 17.42 -10.90 -10.40
N GLY A 270 18.37 -9.98 -10.39
CA GLY A 270 18.75 -9.16 -11.54
C GLY A 270 18.08 -7.78 -11.58
N HIS A 271 17.14 -7.48 -10.67
CA HIS A 271 16.52 -6.14 -10.62
C HIS A 271 16.05 -5.70 -9.22
N LEU A 272 15.47 -6.58 -8.38
CA LEU A 272 14.95 -6.18 -7.07
C LEU A 272 16.05 -5.98 -6.03
N GLU A 273 17.22 -6.57 -6.19
CA GLU A 273 18.36 -6.34 -5.30
C GLU A 273 18.85 -4.90 -5.29
N GLN A 274 18.56 -4.15 -6.33
CA GLN A 274 18.87 -2.70 -6.38
C GLN A 274 17.90 -1.89 -5.52
N LEU A 275 16.69 -2.41 -5.28
CA LEU A 275 15.68 -1.76 -4.46
C LEU A 275 15.78 -2.18 -2.99
N SER A 276 16.17 -3.43 -2.73
CA SER A 276 16.32 -3.94 -1.38
C SER A 276 17.23 -5.17 -1.32
N SER A 277 17.91 -5.32 -0.16
CA SER A 277 18.85 -6.44 0.06
C SER A 277 18.21 -7.85 0.01
N TRP A 278 16.91 -7.95 0.24
CA TRP A 278 16.19 -9.23 0.16
C TRP A 278 15.73 -9.54 -1.29
N GLY A 279 15.66 -8.54 -2.16
CA GLY A 279 15.12 -8.65 -3.52
C GLY A 279 15.78 -9.76 -4.35
N ARG A 280 17.08 -10.00 -4.16
CA ARG A 280 17.81 -11.09 -4.85
C ARG A 280 17.25 -12.49 -4.54
N ARG A 281 16.68 -12.70 -3.35
CA ARG A 281 16.17 -13.99 -2.89
C ARG A 281 14.67 -14.16 -3.10
N ALA A 282 13.97 -13.07 -3.39
CA ALA A 282 12.53 -13.09 -3.62
C ALA A 282 12.20 -13.81 -4.94
N THR A 283 11.30 -14.76 -4.89
CA THR A 283 10.99 -15.62 -6.02
C THR A 283 9.54 -15.50 -6.47
N ARG A 284 9.28 -15.82 -7.74
CA ARG A 284 7.94 -15.97 -8.29
C ARG A 284 7.15 -17.08 -7.57
N LEU A 285 7.84 -18.15 -7.14
CA LEU A 285 7.21 -19.23 -6.40
C LEU A 285 6.62 -18.73 -5.07
N GLU A 286 7.31 -17.86 -4.34
CA GLU A 286 6.78 -17.26 -3.11
C GLU A 286 5.53 -16.44 -3.39
N ALA A 287 5.50 -15.66 -4.47
CA ALA A 287 4.31 -14.92 -4.88
C ALA A 287 3.12 -15.86 -5.14
N TYR A 288 3.32 -16.97 -5.84
CA TYR A 288 2.27 -17.96 -6.09
C TYR A 288 1.78 -18.67 -4.82
N GLN A 289 2.70 -19.04 -3.93
CA GLN A 289 2.33 -19.62 -2.64
C GLN A 289 1.45 -18.67 -1.82
N MET A 290 1.74 -17.38 -1.86
CA MET A 290 0.91 -16.37 -1.20
C MET A 290 -0.42 -16.14 -1.93
N ALA A 291 -0.42 -16.14 -3.27
CA ALA A 291 -1.64 -16.03 -4.07
C ALA A 291 -2.61 -17.20 -3.83
N ALA A 292 -2.10 -18.38 -3.45
CA ALA A 292 -2.92 -19.54 -3.13
C ALA A 292 -3.91 -19.31 -1.97
N TYR A 293 -3.67 -18.33 -1.09
CA TYR A 293 -4.67 -17.94 -0.07
C TYR A 293 -5.97 -17.44 -0.69
N PHE A 294 -5.94 -16.93 -1.91
CA PHE A 294 -7.12 -16.50 -2.67
C PHE A 294 -7.78 -17.62 -3.49
N SER A 295 -7.28 -18.87 -3.44
CA SER A 295 -7.80 -20.00 -4.24
C SER A 295 -9.27 -20.37 -3.95
N ARG A 296 -9.82 -19.86 -2.86
CA ARG A 296 -11.26 -20.03 -2.53
C ARG A 296 -12.17 -18.99 -3.15
N VAL A 297 -11.61 -17.96 -3.79
CA VAL A 297 -12.41 -16.97 -4.50
C VAL A 297 -13.13 -17.66 -5.67
N ARG A 298 -14.43 -17.42 -5.78
CA ARG A 298 -15.27 -17.90 -6.88
C ARG A 298 -15.99 -16.72 -7.46
N LEU A 299 -15.77 -16.49 -8.73
CA LEU A 299 -16.48 -15.45 -9.49
C LEU A 299 -17.57 -16.14 -10.30
N THR A 300 -18.82 -15.90 -9.92
CA THR A 300 -20.00 -16.39 -10.65
C THR A 300 -20.58 -15.21 -11.43
N GLY A 301 -20.54 -15.24 -12.73
CA GLY A 301 -21.05 -14.19 -13.59
C GLY A 301 -21.38 -14.73 -14.97
N ARG A 302 -22.11 -13.95 -15.74
CA ARG A 302 -22.35 -14.29 -17.14
C ARG A 302 -21.00 -14.51 -17.83
N PRO A 303 -20.86 -15.59 -18.63
CA PRO A 303 -19.71 -15.67 -19.52
C PRO A 303 -19.69 -14.35 -20.30
N GLN A 304 -18.61 -13.59 -20.20
CA GLN A 304 -18.43 -12.47 -21.12
C GLN A 304 -18.24 -13.12 -22.49
N THR A 305 -19.32 -13.24 -23.22
CA THR A 305 -19.23 -13.47 -24.66
C THR A 305 -18.44 -12.28 -25.20
N ALA A 306 -17.33 -12.58 -25.84
CA ALA A 306 -16.42 -11.62 -26.46
C ALA A 306 -17.08 -10.90 -27.66
N ALA A 307 -18.29 -10.45 -27.54
CA ALA A 307 -19.08 -9.81 -28.58
C ALA A 307 -20.08 -8.85 -27.97
N SER A 308 -19.58 -7.71 -27.54
CA SER A 308 -20.31 -6.44 -27.57
C SER A 308 -19.30 -5.32 -27.39
N PHE A 309 -18.63 -4.97 -28.44
CA PHE A 309 -17.99 -3.68 -28.64
C PHE A 309 -19.08 -2.68 -29.03
#